data_536279b45ac23db7733b6f8aa72d7bde
#
_entry.id   536279b45ac23db7733b6f8aa72d7bde
#
_cell.length_a   1.000
_cell.length_b   1.000
_cell.length_c   1.000
_cell.angle_alpha   90.00
_cell.angle_beta   90.00
_cell.angle_gamma   90.00
#
_symmetry.space_group_name_H-M   'P 1'
#
loop_
_entity.id
_entity.type
_entity.pdbx_description
1 polymer ?
#
loop_
_entity_poly.entity_id
_entity_poly.type
_entity_poly.pdbx_seq_one_letter_code
_entity_poly.pdbx_strand_id
1 'polypeptide(L)'
;MSTDFLDRLKRGPILCDGAMGTQIHARGISFEHCFDELNLSQPEVILDVHRAYVEAGAEIIETNTFGANRFRLIEHELESRLVEINRSGVRLARKAADESRRKIYVAGSIGPLGVRLAPLGRVSPIEAYEAFKEQVVALAAEGVDALIFETFSDLGEITQAIKAAKEVAPTMPVIAQMTFTEDACTPLGDAPELVAKTLIELGANVIGANCSVGPARLLPVIRALSHHAHTSEHGPLVSIQPNAGWPQRMGPRLVYPATPEYFGDYARRFLDVGATIIGGCCGTTPQHIRAMRTVLDEAELHGVSRTQISVLRGGALSEAVPGEPSAPTQLAQKFADKKFVIAVEVDPPRGHNANRIIEAARELKHAGFDVVHIADTPMARMRMSAWALAHLIQRDTQLETVLHFPTRGRNLLRVQGDLLAAHALGVRNLLVLMGDPPSVGDYPEAGDQHDIVPSGLVKLIKGSLNTGKDSAGISIGTATTFHVGVAVNFYPPDLERELKTFRKKILAGADFAVSQPIFDVAPVRLFLQRYRDQFGEAPIPIVGGVLPPASLRNAEFLHNELPSIILPDWALDRMRQSSDGRKEGIKIAREALEELRELVQGVYVMPMFGRYDSAAEVIEVVR
;
A
#
# COMPACT_ATOMS: atom_id res chain seq x y z
N MET A 1 -45.14 7.41 3.29
CA MET A 1 -44.49 6.14 2.90
C MET A 1 -43.02 6.05 3.35
N SER A 2 -42.24 7.14 3.37
CA SER A 2 -40.83 7.10 3.77
C SER A 2 -40.55 6.79 5.24
N THR A 3 -41.50 7.01 6.15
CA THR A 3 -41.36 6.69 7.58
C THR A 3 -41.38 5.19 7.86
N ASP A 4 -42.12 4.39 7.08
CA ASP A 4 -42.30 2.95 7.28
C ASP A 4 -40.99 2.16 7.13
N PHE A 5 -40.12 2.50 6.17
CA PHE A 5 -38.83 1.85 5.98
C PHE A 5 -37.87 2.11 7.17
N LEU A 6 -37.70 3.37 7.58
CA LEU A 6 -36.84 3.71 8.72
C LEU A 6 -37.40 3.16 10.04
N ASP A 7 -38.71 3.10 10.19
CA ASP A 7 -39.36 2.52 11.37
C ASP A 7 -39.20 0.98 11.40
N ARG A 8 -39.15 0.31 10.23
CA ARG A 8 -38.80 -1.12 10.16
C ARG A 8 -37.35 -1.35 10.61
N LEU A 9 -36.40 -0.51 10.17
CA LEU A 9 -35.02 -0.62 10.55
C LEU A 9 -34.77 -0.46 12.05
N LYS A 10 -35.57 0.35 12.74
CA LYS A 10 -35.50 0.54 14.20
C LYS A 10 -35.95 -0.68 14.99
N ARG A 11 -36.75 -1.57 14.39
CA ARG A 11 -37.28 -2.79 15.04
C ARG A 11 -36.27 -3.92 15.12
N GLY A 12 -35.24 -3.87 14.31
CA GLY A 12 -34.17 -4.90 14.28
C GLY A 12 -33.49 -5.02 12.91
N PRO A 13 -32.53 -5.93 12.80
CA PRO A 13 -31.81 -6.16 11.56
C PRO A 13 -32.76 -6.53 10.41
N ILE A 14 -32.33 -6.18 9.19
CA ILE A 14 -33.04 -6.47 7.95
C ILE A 14 -32.08 -7.06 6.91
N LEU A 15 -32.57 -8.01 6.13
CA LEU A 15 -31.80 -8.70 5.12
C LEU A 15 -32.00 -8.04 3.75
N CYS A 16 -30.92 -7.55 3.15
CA CYS A 16 -30.88 -7.13 1.77
C CYS A 16 -30.58 -8.32 0.84
N ASP A 17 -30.80 -8.14 -0.43
CA ASP A 17 -30.50 -9.13 -1.46
C ASP A 17 -28.98 -9.27 -1.71
N GLY A 18 -28.63 -9.83 -2.85
CA GLY A 18 -27.24 -10.10 -3.27
C GLY A 18 -26.97 -9.63 -4.68
N ALA A 19 -25.92 -10.18 -5.26
CA ALA A 19 -25.41 -9.75 -6.57
C ALA A 19 -26.47 -9.81 -7.68
N MET A 20 -26.67 -8.70 -8.38
CA MET A 20 -27.45 -8.65 -9.62
C MET A 20 -26.56 -9.08 -10.82
N GLY A 21 -25.46 -8.40 -11.08
CA GLY A 21 -24.64 -8.62 -12.29
C GLY A 21 -24.08 -10.03 -12.42
N THR A 22 -23.57 -10.63 -11.35
CA THR A 22 -23.04 -12.02 -11.40
C THR A 22 -24.17 -13.06 -11.56
N GLN A 23 -25.39 -12.77 -11.09
CA GLN A 23 -26.55 -13.62 -11.33
C GLN A 23 -27.07 -13.54 -12.77
N ILE A 24 -27.01 -12.38 -13.39
CA ILE A 24 -27.30 -12.19 -14.82
C ILE A 24 -26.27 -12.94 -15.66
N HIS A 25 -24.99 -12.78 -15.33
CA HIS A 25 -23.91 -13.48 -16.03
C HIS A 25 -24.02 -15.01 -15.92
N ALA A 26 -24.38 -15.53 -14.76
CA ALA A 26 -24.62 -16.96 -14.55
C ALA A 26 -25.77 -17.53 -15.40
N ARG A 27 -26.67 -16.68 -15.87
CA ARG A 27 -27.74 -17.02 -16.83
C ARG A 27 -27.33 -16.91 -18.30
N GLY A 28 -26.03 -16.72 -18.55
CA GLY A 28 -25.44 -16.76 -19.90
C GLY A 28 -25.30 -15.41 -20.60
N ILE A 29 -25.57 -14.31 -19.93
CA ILE A 29 -25.41 -12.96 -20.50
C ILE A 29 -23.99 -12.46 -20.23
N SER A 30 -23.28 -12.03 -21.28
CA SER A 30 -21.90 -11.53 -21.17
C SER A 30 -21.84 -10.19 -20.44
N PHE A 31 -20.71 -9.94 -19.70
CA PHE A 31 -20.40 -8.63 -19.12
C PHE A 31 -20.20 -7.50 -20.15
N GLU A 32 -20.14 -7.81 -21.43
CA GLU A 32 -20.08 -6.81 -22.50
C GLU A 32 -21.44 -6.13 -22.75
N HIS A 33 -22.54 -6.71 -22.27
CA HIS A 33 -23.86 -6.11 -22.36
C HIS A 33 -24.09 -5.08 -21.24
N CYS A 34 -24.87 -4.06 -21.56
CA CYS A 34 -25.42 -3.15 -20.55
C CYS A 34 -26.47 -3.89 -19.72
N PHE A 35 -26.14 -4.28 -18.50
CA PHE A 35 -27.08 -5.04 -17.66
C PHE A 35 -28.33 -4.24 -17.26
N ASP A 36 -28.20 -2.92 -17.14
CA ASP A 36 -29.33 -2.05 -16.81
C ASP A 36 -30.36 -2.00 -17.95
N GLU A 37 -29.93 -2.13 -19.21
CA GLU A 37 -30.80 -2.15 -20.39
C GLU A 37 -31.67 -3.42 -20.45
N LEU A 38 -31.23 -4.50 -19.80
CA LEU A 38 -32.03 -5.74 -19.71
C LEU A 38 -33.38 -5.55 -19.01
N ASN A 39 -33.56 -4.48 -18.26
CA ASN A 39 -34.86 -4.06 -17.76
C ASN A 39 -35.90 -3.89 -18.87
N LEU A 40 -35.45 -3.62 -20.09
CA LEU A 40 -36.29 -3.38 -21.26
C LEU A 40 -36.27 -4.55 -22.24
N SER A 41 -35.09 -5.07 -22.58
CA SER A 41 -34.94 -6.12 -23.60
C SER A 41 -35.18 -7.54 -23.05
N GLN A 42 -34.85 -7.80 -21.78
CA GLN A 42 -35.00 -9.12 -21.15
C GLN A 42 -35.58 -9.02 -19.73
N PRO A 43 -36.75 -8.39 -19.52
CA PRO A 43 -37.32 -8.09 -18.21
C PRO A 43 -37.57 -9.34 -17.35
N GLU A 44 -37.88 -10.48 -17.95
CA GLU A 44 -38.10 -11.72 -17.20
C GLU A 44 -36.83 -12.25 -16.54
N VAL A 45 -35.65 -12.04 -17.14
CA VAL A 45 -34.36 -12.42 -16.51
C VAL A 45 -34.15 -11.64 -15.22
N ILE A 46 -34.43 -10.34 -15.24
CA ILE A 46 -34.27 -9.47 -14.07
C ILE A 46 -35.32 -9.81 -13.00
N LEU A 47 -36.55 -10.00 -13.43
CA LEU A 47 -37.66 -10.38 -12.53
C LEU A 47 -37.35 -11.72 -11.82
N ASP A 48 -36.80 -12.70 -12.51
CA ASP A 48 -36.46 -14.00 -11.94
C ASP A 48 -35.31 -13.89 -10.91
N VAL A 49 -34.35 -12.96 -11.11
CA VAL A 49 -33.32 -12.70 -10.09
C VAL A 49 -33.94 -12.10 -8.83
N HIS A 50 -34.82 -11.09 -8.97
CA HIS A 50 -35.51 -10.49 -7.84
C HIS A 50 -36.35 -11.51 -7.08
N ARG A 51 -37.16 -12.33 -7.77
CA ARG A 51 -37.95 -13.41 -7.18
C ARG A 51 -37.12 -14.38 -6.37
N ALA A 52 -35.95 -14.80 -6.94
CA ALA A 52 -35.06 -15.74 -6.28
C ALA A 52 -34.51 -15.18 -4.95
N TYR A 53 -34.21 -13.89 -4.88
CA TYR A 53 -33.76 -13.24 -3.65
C TYR A 53 -34.94 -13.04 -2.65
N VAL A 54 -36.11 -12.67 -3.11
CA VAL A 54 -37.31 -12.60 -2.25
C VAL A 54 -37.61 -13.97 -1.66
N GLU A 55 -37.59 -15.05 -2.44
CA GLU A 55 -37.77 -16.42 -1.95
C GLU A 55 -36.67 -16.86 -0.97
N ALA A 56 -35.44 -16.39 -1.17
CA ALA A 56 -34.31 -16.66 -0.27
C ALA A 56 -34.42 -15.96 1.09
N GLY A 57 -35.35 -14.99 1.23
CA GLY A 57 -35.62 -14.31 2.48
C GLY A 57 -35.21 -12.84 2.54
N ALA A 58 -34.80 -12.24 1.44
CA ALA A 58 -34.53 -10.80 1.39
C ALA A 58 -35.79 -10.00 1.74
N GLU A 59 -35.63 -8.93 2.48
CA GLU A 59 -36.64 -7.94 2.84
C GLU A 59 -36.40 -6.59 2.14
N ILE A 60 -35.19 -6.36 1.66
CA ILE A 60 -34.81 -5.27 0.75
C ILE A 60 -34.31 -5.90 -0.54
N ILE A 61 -34.81 -5.43 -1.68
CA ILE A 61 -34.24 -5.76 -3.00
C ILE A 61 -33.83 -4.47 -3.71
N GLU A 62 -32.67 -4.52 -4.35
CA GLU A 62 -32.10 -3.42 -5.08
C GLU A 62 -32.52 -3.46 -6.54
N THR A 63 -32.86 -2.30 -7.12
CA THR A 63 -33.23 -2.24 -8.54
C THR A 63 -32.03 -2.55 -9.44
N ASN A 64 -32.25 -3.11 -10.61
CA ASN A 64 -31.21 -3.31 -11.63
C ASN A 64 -30.93 -1.99 -12.36
N THR A 65 -30.36 -1.00 -11.65
CA THR A 65 -30.11 0.36 -12.14
C THR A 65 -28.75 0.93 -11.72
N PHE A 66 -27.84 0.07 -11.24
CA PHE A 66 -26.52 0.44 -10.74
C PHE A 66 -25.73 1.32 -11.73
N GLY A 67 -25.71 0.94 -13.01
CA GLY A 67 -25.01 1.65 -14.07
C GLY A 67 -25.90 2.58 -14.90
N ALA A 68 -27.18 2.76 -14.55
CA ALA A 68 -28.15 3.46 -15.36
C ALA A 68 -28.05 5.00 -15.26
N ASN A 69 -26.83 5.54 -15.29
CA ASN A 69 -26.50 6.96 -15.38
C ASN A 69 -25.98 7.33 -16.78
N ARG A 70 -26.01 8.63 -17.14
CA ARG A 70 -25.67 9.10 -18.47
C ARG A 70 -24.24 8.72 -18.92
N PHE A 71 -23.25 8.72 -18.01
CA PHE A 71 -21.86 8.44 -18.35
C PHE A 71 -21.61 6.96 -18.67
N ARG A 72 -22.32 6.05 -18.01
CA ARG A 72 -22.22 4.62 -18.31
C ARG A 72 -23.08 4.23 -19.52
N LEU A 73 -24.29 4.80 -19.61
CA LEU A 73 -25.19 4.50 -20.72
C LEU A 73 -24.66 4.98 -22.07
N ILE A 74 -23.88 6.07 -22.12
CA ILE A 74 -23.29 6.56 -23.38
C ILE A 74 -22.28 5.57 -23.98
N GLU A 75 -21.62 4.73 -23.16
CA GLU A 75 -20.72 3.68 -23.64
C GLU A 75 -21.45 2.64 -24.49
N HIS A 76 -22.78 2.57 -24.37
CA HIS A 76 -23.68 1.67 -25.09
C HIS A 76 -24.68 2.41 -26.00
N GLU A 77 -24.53 3.72 -26.23
CA GLU A 77 -25.45 4.56 -27.02
C GLU A 77 -26.89 4.57 -26.47
N LEU A 78 -27.04 4.48 -25.13
CA LEU A 78 -28.33 4.35 -24.41
C LEU A 78 -28.68 5.54 -23.52
N GLU A 79 -27.93 6.63 -23.55
CA GLU A 79 -28.11 7.79 -22.66
C GLU A 79 -29.49 8.44 -22.82
N SER A 80 -30.07 8.41 -24.00
CA SER A 80 -31.42 8.92 -24.30
C SER A 80 -32.54 8.10 -23.65
N ARG A 81 -32.24 6.86 -23.23
CA ARG A 81 -33.18 5.93 -22.59
C ARG A 81 -33.02 5.86 -21.06
N LEU A 82 -32.21 6.72 -20.45
CA LEU A 82 -31.92 6.73 -19.02
C LEU A 82 -33.19 6.64 -18.16
N VAL A 83 -34.16 7.48 -18.43
CA VAL A 83 -35.41 7.54 -17.65
C VAL A 83 -36.21 6.24 -17.79
N GLU A 84 -36.31 5.70 -19.02
CA GLU A 84 -37.04 4.46 -19.30
C GLU A 84 -36.41 3.26 -18.60
N ILE A 85 -35.07 3.12 -18.68
CA ILE A 85 -34.30 2.05 -18.05
C ILE A 85 -34.48 2.07 -16.52
N ASN A 86 -34.28 3.22 -15.88
CA ASN A 86 -34.40 3.37 -14.44
C ASN A 86 -35.83 3.06 -13.95
N ARG A 87 -36.85 3.61 -14.60
CA ARG A 87 -38.25 3.35 -14.23
C ARG A 87 -38.64 1.88 -14.41
N SER A 88 -38.17 1.25 -15.52
CA SER A 88 -38.44 -0.17 -15.73
C SER A 88 -37.81 -1.05 -14.66
N GLY A 89 -36.55 -0.73 -14.23
CA GLY A 89 -35.88 -1.42 -13.14
C GLY A 89 -36.70 -1.37 -11.84
N VAL A 90 -37.25 -0.20 -11.48
CA VAL A 90 -38.12 -0.06 -10.30
C VAL A 90 -39.38 -0.90 -10.45
N ARG A 91 -40.03 -0.87 -11.63
CA ARG A 91 -41.27 -1.65 -11.85
C ARG A 91 -41.07 -3.14 -11.71
N LEU A 92 -39.91 -3.65 -12.21
CA LEU A 92 -39.59 -5.07 -12.09
C LEU A 92 -39.35 -5.49 -10.66
N ALA A 93 -38.56 -4.70 -9.91
CA ALA A 93 -38.34 -4.94 -8.48
C ALA A 93 -39.66 -4.85 -7.70
N ARG A 94 -40.50 -3.84 -7.95
CA ARG A 94 -41.81 -3.68 -7.30
C ARG A 94 -42.72 -4.85 -7.63
N LYS A 95 -42.74 -5.33 -8.88
CA LYS A 95 -43.51 -6.52 -9.28
C LYS A 95 -43.11 -7.75 -8.46
N ALA A 96 -41.84 -8.01 -8.31
CA ALA A 96 -41.34 -9.12 -7.49
C ALA A 96 -41.70 -8.94 -6.00
N ALA A 97 -41.67 -7.71 -5.50
CA ALA A 97 -42.05 -7.37 -4.13
C ALA A 97 -43.54 -7.60 -3.89
N ASP A 98 -44.39 -7.17 -4.81
CA ASP A 98 -45.85 -7.28 -4.72
C ASP A 98 -46.38 -8.73 -4.86
N GLU A 99 -45.67 -9.58 -5.59
CA GLU A 99 -45.94 -11.02 -5.69
C GLU A 99 -45.69 -11.76 -4.34
N SER A 100 -44.88 -11.14 -3.43
CA SER A 100 -44.58 -11.73 -2.12
C SER A 100 -45.72 -11.55 -1.12
N ARG A 101 -45.91 -12.54 -0.23
CA ARG A 101 -46.78 -12.42 0.94
C ARG A 101 -46.18 -11.60 2.09
N ARG A 102 -44.85 -11.34 2.02
CA ARG A 102 -44.11 -10.55 3.01
C ARG A 102 -43.99 -9.11 2.53
N LYS A 103 -43.81 -8.20 3.47
CA LYS A 103 -43.43 -6.82 3.13
C LYS A 103 -41.99 -6.80 2.62
N ILE A 104 -41.82 -6.38 1.39
CA ILE A 104 -40.50 -6.21 0.74
C ILE A 104 -40.34 -4.73 0.38
N TYR A 105 -39.19 -4.18 0.70
CA TYR A 105 -38.79 -2.81 0.35
C TYR A 105 -37.97 -2.80 -0.93
N VAL A 106 -38.16 -1.81 -1.77
CA VAL A 106 -37.44 -1.62 -3.01
C VAL A 106 -36.46 -0.44 -2.86
N ALA A 107 -35.16 -0.71 -2.93
CA ALA A 107 -34.12 0.31 -2.89
C ALA A 107 -33.66 0.64 -4.31
N GLY A 108 -33.69 1.92 -4.69
CA GLY A 108 -33.17 2.39 -5.96
C GLY A 108 -31.65 2.39 -5.97
N SER A 109 -31.04 1.43 -6.68
CA SER A 109 -29.57 1.28 -6.75
C SER A 109 -28.95 2.33 -7.66
N ILE A 110 -27.93 3.02 -7.16
CA ILE A 110 -27.14 4.04 -7.83
C ILE A 110 -25.65 3.76 -7.58
N GLY A 111 -24.91 3.41 -8.63
CA GLY A 111 -23.48 3.20 -8.59
C GLY A 111 -22.68 4.44 -9.03
N PRO A 112 -21.34 4.37 -8.99
CA PRO A 112 -20.47 5.42 -9.48
C PRO A 112 -20.66 5.70 -10.98
N LEU A 113 -20.36 6.92 -11.41
CA LEU A 113 -20.50 7.36 -12.80
C LEU A 113 -19.60 6.58 -13.80
N GLY A 114 -18.56 5.89 -13.29
CA GLY A 114 -17.59 5.18 -14.14
C GLY A 114 -16.48 6.08 -14.68
N VAL A 115 -16.52 7.36 -14.36
CA VAL A 115 -15.53 8.37 -14.74
C VAL A 115 -14.96 9.07 -13.49
N ARG A 116 -13.73 9.55 -13.57
CA ARG A 116 -13.11 10.26 -12.43
C ARG A 116 -13.49 11.73 -12.44
N LEU A 117 -13.75 12.27 -11.24
CA LEU A 117 -14.00 13.68 -11.04
C LEU A 117 -12.68 14.49 -11.05
N ALA A 118 -12.77 15.77 -11.39
CA ALA A 118 -11.66 16.71 -11.25
C ALA A 118 -11.24 16.83 -9.75
N PRO A 119 -9.94 16.95 -9.43
CA PRO A 119 -8.81 17.13 -10.36
C PRO A 119 -8.21 15.83 -10.93
N LEU A 120 -8.66 14.64 -10.49
CA LEU A 120 -8.12 13.34 -10.94
C LEU A 120 -8.65 12.91 -12.32
N GLY A 121 -9.77 13.49 -12.76
CA GLY A 121 -10.42 13.26 -14.04
C GLY A 121 -10.89 14.55 -14.68
N ARG A 122 -11.78 14.42 -15.68
CA ARG A 122 -12.28 15.56 -16.48
C ARG A 122 -13.67 16.05 -16.07
N VAL A 123 -14.43 15.24 -15.34
CA VAL A 123 -15.81 15.57 -14.95
C VAL A 123 -15.78 16.49 -13.74
N SER A 124 -16.44 17.62 -13.84
CA SER A 124 -16.56 18.54 -12.72
C SER A 124 -17.56 18.02 -11.67
N PRO A 125 -17.46 18.46 -10.40
CA PRO A 125 -18.44 18.11 -9.37
C PRO A 125 -19.88 18.49 -9.73
N ILE A 126 -20.08 19.59 -10.51
CA ILE A 126 -21.40 20.04 -10.97
C ILE A 126 -21.96 19.08 -12.02
N GLU A 127 -21.15 18.64 -12.98
CA GLU A 127 -21.58 17.66 -13.98
C GLU A 127 -21.93 16.32 -13.33
N ALA A 128 -21.16 15.89 -12.33
CA ALA A 128 -21.49 14.70 -11.55
C ALA A 128 -22.81 14.83 -10.78
N TYR A 129 -23.01 15.95 -10.11
CA TYR A 129 -24.27 16.28 -9.43
C TYR A 129 -25.47 16.21 -10.37
N GLU A 130 -25.41 16.85 -11.55
CA GLU A 130 -26.51 16.82 -12.53
C GLU A 130 -26.79 15.40 -13.06
N ALA A 131 -25.74 14.59 -13.28
CA ALA A 131 -25.91 13.21 -13.71
C ALA A 131 -26.61 12.35 -12.65
N PHE A 132 -26.22 12.47 -11.37
CA PHE A 132 -26.92 11.80 -10.28
C PHE A 132 -28.35 12.30 -10.11
N LYS A 133 -28.58 13.61 -10.26
CA LYS A 133 -29.91 14.21 -10.16
C LYS A 133 -30.88 13.63 -11.18
N GLU A 134 -30.45 13.41 -12.42
CA GLU A 134 -31.29 12.76 -13.44
C GLU A 134 -31.73 11.35 -13.03
N GLN A 135 -30.78 10.54 -12.54
CA GLN A 135 -31.08 9.17 -12.12
C GLN A 135 -31.99 9.16 -10.90
N VAL A 136 -31.70 9.99 -9.89
CA VAL A 136 -32.53 10.13 -8.68
C VAL A 136 -33.96 10.54 -9.01
N VAL A 137 -34.15 11.51 -9.92
CA VAL A 137 -35.49 11.94 -10.37
C VAL A 137 -36.27 10.76 -10.97
N ALA A 138 -35.63 9.96 -11.82
CA ALA A 138 -36.28 8.82 -12.46
C ALA A 138 -36.70 7.72 -11.46
N LEU A 139 -35.84 7.41 -10.49
CA LEU A 139 -36.08 6.40 -9.44
C LEU A 139 -37.13 6.86 -8.43
N ALA A 140 -37.03 8.09 -7.92
CA ALA A 140 -37.94 8.64 -6.95
C ALA A 140 -39.36 8.78 -7.49
N ALA A 141 -39.50 9.19 -8.77
CA ALA A 141 -40.80 9.34 -9.42
C ALA A 141 -41.54 7.99 -9.60
N GLU A 142 -40.84 6.86 -9.65
CA GLU A 142 -41.42 5.53 -9.78
C GLU A 142 -41.73 4.86 -8.43
N GLY A 143 -41.39 5.50 -7.30
CA GLY A 143 -41.83 5.12 -5.97
C GLY A 143 -40.96 4.05 -5.29
N VAL A 144 -39.65 4.21 -5.27
CA VAL A 144 -38.74 3.41 -4.43
C VAL A 144 -38.95 3.74 -2.94
N ASP A 145 -38.64 2.82 -2.05
CA ASP A 145 -38.77 3.01 -0.58
C ASP A 145 -37.53 3.68 0.01
N ALA A 146 -36.36 3.53 -0.64
CA ALA A 146 -35.09 4.16 -0.28
C ALA A 146 -34.21 4.32 -1.53
N LEU A 147 -33.20 5.18 -1.45
CA LEU A 147 -32.10 5.23 -2.40
C LEU A 147 -30.86 4.59 -1.78
N ILE A 148 -30.16 3.73 -2.53
CA ILE A 148 -28.90 3.13 -2.12
C ILE A 148 -27.79 3.56 -3.07
N PHE A 149 -26.82 4.30 -2.53
CA PHE A 149 -25.57 4.67 -3.20
C PHE A 149 -24.55 3.64 -2.81
N GLU A 150 -24.12 2.79 -3.76
CA GLU A 150 -23.30 1.64 -3.49
C GLU A 150 -22.02 1.60 -4.33
N THR A 151 -20.97 0.97 -3.80
CA THR A 151 -19.69 0.71 -4.49
C THR A 151 -18.92 1.99 -4.86
N PHE A 152 -19.13 3.07 -4.12
CA PHE A 152 -18.38 4.31 -4.30
C PHE A 152 -16.96 4.19 -3.72
N SER A 153 -15.98 4.72 -4.45
CA SER A 153 -14.57 4.76 -4.04
C SER A 153 -14.05 6.15 -3.75
N ASP A 154 -14.82 7.19 -4.11
CA ASP A 154 -14.47 8.60 -4.01
C ASP A 154 -15.50 9.35 -3.17
N LEU A 155 -15.06 9.92 -2.03
CA LEU A 155 -15.91 10.74 -1.16
C LEU A 155 -16.45 12.00 -1.86
N GLY A 156 -15.70 12.56 -2.80
CA GLY A 156 -16.13 13.69 -3.61
C GLY A 156 -17.31 13.30 -4.50
N GLU A 157 -17.28 12.13 -5.11
CA GLU A 157 -18.33 11.62 -5.99
C GLU A 157 -19.62 11.29 -5.22
N ILE A 158 -19.54 10.50 -4.15
CA ILE A 158 -20.74 10.17 -3.34
C ILE A 158 -21.35 11.41 -2.69
N THR A 159 -20.53 12.43 -2.40
CA THR A 159 -21.03 13.72 -1.90
C THR A 159 -21.99 14.37 -2.90
N GLN A 160 -21.67 14.36 -4.20
CA GLN A 160 -22.55 14.93 -5.22
C GLN A 160 -23.83 14.11 -5.38
N ALA A 161 -23.73 12.78 -5.30
CA ALA A 161 -24.87 11.88 -5.36
C ALA A 161 -25.85 12.09 -4.20
N ILE A 162 -25.36 12.18 -2.97
CA ILE A 162 -26.21 12.43 -1.78
C ILE A 162 -26.84 13.84 -1.84
N LYS A 163 -26.10 14.87 -2.26
CA LYS A 163 -26.65 16.22 -2.43
C LYS A 163 -27.80 16.23 -3.44
N ALA A 164 -27.64 15.55 -4.58
CA ALA A 164 -28.70 15.42 -5.56
C ALA A 164 -29.96 14.72 -4.97
N ALA A 165 -29.77 13.63 -4.21
CA ALA A 165 -30.87 12.95 -3.54
C ALA A 165 -31.60 13.84 -2.52
N LYS A 166 -30.86 14.59 -1.71
CA LYS A 166 -31.45 15.49 -0.70
C LYS A 166 -32.19 16.68 -1.31
N GLU A 167 -31.78 17.15 -2.49
CA GLU A 167 -32.51 18.19 -3.23
C GLU A 167 -33.79 17.66 -3.87
N VAL A 168 -33.70 16.51 -4.59
CA VAL A 168 -34.82 15.96 -5.37
C VAL A 168 -35.87 15.31 -4.47
N ALA A 169 -35.43 14.57 -3.45
CA ALA A 169 -36.28 13.77 -2.58
C ALA A 169 -35.86 13.89 -1.10
N PRO A 170 -36.05 15.06 -0.45
CA PRO A 170 -35.47 15.38 0.87
C PRO A 170 -35.95 14.44 1.99
N THR A 171 -37.09 13.79 1.84
CA THR A 171 -37.66 12.84 2.82
C THR A 171 -37.34 11.38 2.49
N MET A 172 -36.72 11.10 1.34
CA MET A 172 -36.36 9.74 0.93
C MET A 172 -35.20 9.23 1.78
N PRO A 173 -35.32 8.04 2.38
CA PRO A 173 -34.21 7.41 3.08
C PRO A 173 -33.00 7.19 2.15
N VAL A 174 -31.80 7.52 2.64
CA VAL A 174 -30.54 7.39 1.93
C VAL A 174 -29.66 6.37 2.64
N ILE A 175 -29.30 5.30 1.92
CA ILE A 175 -28.29 4.33 2.29
C ILE A 175 -27.05 4.70 1.49
N ALA A 176 -25.90 4.95 2.16
CA ALA A 176 -24.67 5.38 1.53
C ALA A 176 -23.53 4.40 1.86
N GLN A 177 -23.03 3.71 0.84
CA GLN A 177 -22.01 2.67 0.99
C GLN A 177 -20.75 3.02 0.19
N MET A 178 -19.62 2.92 0.85
CA MET A 178 -18.31 3.03 0.22
C MET A 178 -17.69 1.65 0.05
N THR A 179 -16.81 1.52 -0.94
CA THR A 179 -15.99 0.32 -1.10
C THR A 179 -14.62 0.49 -0.43
N PHE A 180 -14.12 -0.58 0.17
CA PHE A 180 -12.86 -0.60 0.89
C PHE A 180 -11.98 -1.73 0.36
N THR A 181 -10.68 -1.49 0.28
CA THR A 181 -9.68 -2.46 -0.15
C THR A 181 -9.20 -3.32 1.04
N GLU A 182 -8.23 -4.21 0.82
CA GLU A 182 -7.74 -5.12 1.87
C GLU A 182 -7.07 -4.41 3.06
N ASP A 183 -6.59 -3.20 2.86
CA ASP A 183 -5.99 -2.33 3.88
C ASP A 183 -7.02 -1.52 4.69
N ALA A 184 -8.30 -1.84 4.52
CA ALA A 184 -9.42 -1.18 5.16
C ALA A 184 -9.56 0.33 4.86
N CYS A 185 -8.98 0.82 3.76
CA CYS A 185 -9.17 2.16 3.24
C CYS A 185 -9.95 2.13 1.93
N THR A 186 -10.55 3.27 1.52
CA THR A 186 -11.09 3.38 0.16
C THR A 186 -9.96 3.29 -0.87
N PRO A 187 -10.23 2.99 -2.15
CA PRO A 187 -9.22 3.02 -3.21
C PRO A 187 -8.45 4.36 -3.34
N LEU A 188 -9.01 5.45 -2.83
CA LEU A 188 -8.34 6.76 -2.75
C LEU A 188 -7.60 7.00 -1.43
N GLY A 189 -7.66 6.05 -0.48
CA GLY A 189 -6.90 6.09 0.77
C GLY A 189 -7.66 6.68 1.96
N ASP A 190 -8.98 6.89 1.86
CA ASP A 190 -9.78 7.40 2.96
C ASP A 190 -10.04 6.30 4.00
N ALA A 191 -9.75 6.61 5.27
CA ALA A 191 -10.03 5.71 6.38
C ALA A 191 -11.53 5.66 6.73
N PRO A 192 -12.04 4.54 7.33
CA PRO A 192 -13.45 4.40 7.69
C PRO A 192 -14.00 5.53 8.58
N GLU A 193 -13.16 6.09 9.44
CA GLU A 193 -13.51 7.21 10.33
C GLU A 193 -13.85 8.47 9.55
N LEU A 194 -13.04 8.80 8.54
CA LEU A 194 -13.30 9.95 7.66
C LEU A 194 -14.56 9.71 6.82
N VAL A 195 -14.73 8.51 6.29
CA VAL A 195 -15.91 8.10 5.54
C VAL A 195 -17.17 8.26 6.41
N ALA A 196 -17.17 7.68 7.63
CA ALA A 196 -18.31 7.77 8.55
C ALA A 196 -18.68 9.23 8.83
N LYS A 197 -17.69 10.05 9.21
CA LYS A 197 -17.89 11.48 9.49
C LYS A 197 -18.53 12.20 8.31
N THR A 198 -17.98 12.01 7.11
CA THR A 198 -18.47 12.69 5.89
C THR A 198 -19.90 12.28 5.56
N LEU A 199 -20.21 10.98 5.58
CA LEU A 199 -21.55 10.49 5.26
C LEU A 199 -22.60 10.91 6.31
N ILE A 200 -22.22 11.00 7.58
CA ILE A 200 -23.08 11.52 8.66
C ILE A 200 -23.36 13.02 8.43
N GLU A 201 -22.34 13.82 8.14
CA GLU A 201 -22.49 15.25 7.86
C GLU A 201 -23.37 15.52 6.62
N LEU A 202 -23.36 14.63 5.63
CA LEU A 202 -24.24 14.68 4.46
C LEU A 202 -25.68 14.23 4.76
N GLY A 203 -25.96 13.75 5.97
CA GLY A 203 -27.30 13.35 6.40
C GLY A 203 -27.76 12.00 5.83
N ALA A 204 -26.85 11.06 5.56
CA ALA A 204 -27.23 9.68 5.24
C ALA A 204 -27.95 9.03 6.43
N ASN A 205 -29.04 8.29 6.15
CA ASN A 205 -29.80 7.58 7.17
C ASN A 205 -29.16 6.26 7.57
N VAL A 206 -28.44 5.65 6.62
CA VAL A 206 -27.65 4.44 6.80
C VAL A 206 -26.29 4.66 6.13
N ILE A 207 -25.22 4.37 6.84
CA ILE A 207 -23.86 4.38 6.29
C ILE A 207 -23.33 2.94 6.21
N GLY A 208 -22.43 2.65 5.28
CA GLY A 208 -21.99 1.27 5.17
C GLY A 208 -20.84 1.02 4.22
N ALA A 209 -20.58 -0.28 4.03
CA ALA A 209 -19.56 -0.77 3.12
C ALA A 209 -20.07 -1.93 2.28
N ASN A 210 -19.72 -1.94 0.99
CA ASN A 210 -20.04 -3.04 0.10
C ASN A 210 -18.93 -3.32 -0.92
N CYS A 211 -19.04 -4.47 -1.56
CA CYS A 211 -18.16 -4.90 -2.66
C CYS A 211 -16.66 -5.01 -2.28
N SER A 212 -15.79 -5.08 -3.29
CA SER A 212 -14.32 -5.19 -3.26
C SER A 212 -13.80 -6.45 -2.57
N VAL A 213 -14.06 -6.66 -1.30
CA VAL A 213 -13.52 -7.76 -0.50
C VAL A 213 -14.62 -8.61 0.17
N GLY A 214 -14.21 -9.76 0.72
CA GLY A 214 -15.11 -10.69 1.40
C GLY A 214 -15.43 -10.30 2.85
N PRO A 215 -16.31 -11.09 3.52
CA PRO A 215 -16.85 -10.81 4.86
C PRO A 215 -15.79 -10.51 5.92
N ALA A 216 -14.71 -11.31 5.95
CA ALA A 216 -13.64 -11.18 6.95
C ALA A 216 -12.94 -9.82 6.91
N ARG A 217 -12.70 -9.30 5.71
CA ARG A 217 -12.00 -8.04 5.50
C ARG A 217 -12.89 -6.81 5.78
N LEU A 218 -14.20 -6.91 5.52
CA LEU A 218 -15.12 -5.81 5.83
C LEU A 218 -15.52 -5.75 7.31
N LEU A 219 -15.36 -6.81 8.09
CA LEU A 219 -15.74 -6.81 9.51
C LEU A 219 -15.05 -5.71 10.35
N PRO A 220 -13.72 -5.47 10.23
CA PRO A 220 -13.07 -4.33 10.91
C PRO A 220 -13.61 -2.97 10.45
N VAL A 221 -13.87 -2.80 9.16
CA VAL A 221 -14.43 -1.57 8.58
C VAL A 221 -15.80 -1.28 9.19
N ILE A 222 -16.70 -2.28 9.22
CA ILE A 222 -18.05 -2.12 9.81
C ILE A 222 -17.97 -1.81 11.30
N ARG A 223 -17.03 -2.39 12.02
CA ARG A 223 -16.82 -2.05 13.44
C ARG A 223 -16.44 -0.58 13.61
N ALA A 224 -15.56 -0.05 12.76
CA ALA A 224 -15.18 1.36 12.78
C ALA A 224 -16.36 2.28 12.40
N LEU A 225 -17.10 1.96 11.34
CA LEU A 225 -18.29 2.71 10.94
C LEU A 225 -19.37 2.70 12.05
N SER A 226 -19.66 1.53 12.65
CA SER A 226 -20.61 1.38 13.75
C SER A 226 -20.20 2.19 14.99
N HIS A 227 -18.92 2.21 15.32
CA HIS A 227 -18.44 3.01 16.44
C HIS A 227 -18.79 4.48 16.26
N HIS A 228 -18.55 5.03 15.06
CA HIS A 228 -18.86 6.44 14.76
C HIS A 228 -20.38 6.69 14.62
N ALA A 229 -21.13 5.76 14.04
CA ALA A 229 -22.59 5.87 13.91
C ALA A 229 -23.28 5.96 15.29
N HIS A 230 -22.78 5.23 16.29
CA HIS A 230 -23.38 5.18 17.62
C HIS A 230 -22.84 6.24 18.61
N THR A 231 -22.04 7.21 18.15
CA THR A 231 -21.58 8.31 19.03
C THR A 231 -22.69 9.31 19.39
N SER A 232 -23.82 9.30 18.68
CA SER A 232 -25.02 10.09 19.02
C SER A 232 -26.25 9.19 19.14
N GLU A 233 -27.20 9.58 19.99
CA GLU A 233 -28.46 8.85 20.23
C GLU A 233 -29.34 8.74 18.95
N HIS A 234 -29.10 9.61 17.97
CA HIS A 234 -29.80 9.68 16.68
C HIS A 234 -28.83 9.49 15.48
N GLY A 235 -27.73 8.77 15.67
CA GLY A 235 -26.80 8.49 14.60
C GLY A 235 -27.38 7.57 13.52
N PRO A 236 -26.75 7.51 12.33
CA PRO A 236 -27.19 6.65 11.24
C PRO A 236 -27.08 5.17 11.61
N LEU A 237 -27.87 4.35 10.94
CA LEU A 237 -27.76 2.89 11.01
C LEU A 237 -26.60 2.40 10.12
N VAL A 238 -26.23 1.13 10.22
CA VAL A 238 -25.07 0.58 9.51
C VAL A 238 -25.47 -0.56 8.59
N SER A 239 -24.93 -0.54 7.34
CA SER A 239 -25.15 -1.57 6.33
C SER A 239 -23.86 -2.25 5.91
N ILE A 240 -23.97 -3.54 5.52
CA ILE A 240 -22.86 -4.32 4.98
C ILE A 240 -23.30 -5.29 3.89
N GLN A 241 -22.62 -5.28 2.74
CA GLN A 241 -22.85 -6.18 1.62
C GLN A 241 -21.52 -6.62 0.99
N PRO A 242 -20.84 -7.63 1.57
CA PRO A 242 -19.55 -8.12 1.08
C PRO A 242 -19.67 -8.95 -0.19
N ASN A 243 -18.57 -9.07 -0.93
CA ASN A 243 -18.43 -10.06 -2.00
C ASN A 243 -18.37 -11.49 -1.43
N ALA A 244 -18.74 -12.49 -2.23
CA ALA A 244 -18.55 -13.89 -1.87
C ALA A 244 -17.07 -14.32 -1.92
N GLY A 245 -16.22 -13.55 -1.26
CA GLY A 245 -14.78 -13.69 -1.26
C GLY A 245 -14.10 -12.95 -2.43
N TRP A 246 -12.82 -13.22 -2.61
CA TRP A 246 -12.05 -12.61 -3.70
C TRP A 246 -12.30 -13.31 -5.02
N PRO A 247 -12.58 -12.60 -6.13
CA PRO A 247 -12.83 -13.23 -7.42
C PRO A 247 -11.59 -13.97 -7.94
N GLN A 248 -11.78 -15.21 -8.36
CA GLN A 248 -10.76 -16.04 -8.99
C GLN A 248 -11.14 -16.30 -10.45
N ARG A 249 -10.21 -16.08 -11.36
CA ARG A 249 -10.43 -16.38 -12.77
C ARG A 249 -10.10 -17.84 -13.08
N MET A 250 -11.11 -18.63 -13.43
CA MET A 250 -10.97 -20.02 -13.88
C MET A 250 -11.35 -20.12 -15.37
N GLY A 251 -10.37 -19.92 -16.25
CA GLY A 251 -10.62 -19.81 -17.69
C GLY A 251 -11.47 -18.57 -18.02
N PRO A 252 -12.59 -18.73 -18.76
CA PRO A 252 -13.49 -17.61 -19.06
C PRO A 252 -14.44 -17.24 -17.91
N ARG A 253 -14.47 -18.03 -16.81
CA ARG A 253 -15.40 -17.86 -15.70
C ARG A 253 -14.74 -17.12 -14.54
N LEU A 254 -15.53 -16.23 -13.92
CA LEU A 254 -15.19 -15.59 -12.65
C LEU A 254 -15.88 -16.37 -11.53
N VAL A 255 -15.11 -16.95 -10.60
CA VAL A 255 -15.61 -17.77 -9.50
C VAL A 255 -15.33 -17.05 -8.18
N TYR A 256 -16.30 -17.06 -7.29
CA TYR A 256 -16.19 -16.50 -5.95
C TYR A 256 -16.18 -17.67 -4.95
N PRO A 257 -15.15 -17.80 -4.08
CA PRO A 257 -14.92 -19.03 -3.32
C PRO A 257 -15.67 -19.14 -2.00
N ALA A 258 -16.26 -18.04 -1.48
CA ALA A 258 -16.93 -18.09 -0.18
C ALA A 258 -18.25 -18.88 -0.29
N THR A 259 -18.52 -19.72 0.71
CA THR A 259 -19.73 -20.56 0.73
C THR A 259 -20.91 -19.89 1.44
N PRO A 260 -22.14 -20.34 1.21
CA PRO A 260 -23.31 -19.85 1.95
C PRO A 260 -23.18 -19.97 3.47
N GLU A 261 -22.62 -21.08 3.98
CA GLU A 261 -22.43 -21.32 5.43
C GLU A 261 -21.48 -20.28 6.03
N TYR A 262 -20.38 -19.98 5.32
CA TYR A 262 -19.45 -18.93 5.72
C TYR A 262 -20.13 -17.56 5.83
N PHE A 263 -21.06 -17.25 4.93
CA PHE A 263 -21.87 -16.03 4.99
C PHE A 263 -22.82 -16.03 6.19
N GLY A 264 -23.43 -17.17 6.52
CA GLY A 264 -24.24 -17.33 7.74
C GLY A 264 -23.43 -17.03 9.00
N ASP A 265 -22.23 -17.61 9.14
CA ASP A 265 -21.33 -17.36 10.27
C ASP A 265 -20.97 -15.88 10.40
N TYR A 266 -20.70 -15.21 9.27
CA TYR A 266 -20.37 -13.79 9.27
C TYR A 266 -21.59 -12.90 9.51
N ALA A 267 -22.80 -13.29 9.10
CA ALA A 267 -24.01 -12.54 9.41
C ALA A 267 -24.16 -12.34 10.94
N ARG A 268 -23.92 -13.38 11.74
CA ARG A 268 -23.90 -13.28 13.21
C ARG A 268 -22.88 -12.26 13.70
N ARG A 269 -21.65 -12.30 13.18
CA ARG A 269 -20.57 -11.36 13.56
C ARG A 269 -20.89 -9.92 13.16
N PHE A 270 -21.59 -9.71 12.05
CA PHE A 270 -22.02 -8.39 11.62
C PHE A 270 -23.10 -7.81 12.55
N LEU A 271 -24.04 -8.65 13.00
CA LEU A 271 -25.00 -8.26 14.02
C LEU A 271 -24.31 -7.85 15.33
N ASP A 272 -23.32 -8.63 15.77
CA ASP A 272 -22.56 -8.38 17.00
C ASP A 272 -21.83 -7.03 16.97
N VAL A 273 -21.42 -6.54 15.80
CA VAL A 273 -20.77 -5.22 15.65
C VAL A 273 -21.74 -4.10 15.30
N GLY A 274 -23.05 -4.36 15.31
CA GLY A 274 -24.09 -3.35 15.17
C GLY A 274 -24.57 -3.08 13.74
N ALA A 275 -24.32 -3.97 12.78
CA ALA A 275 -24.91 -3.87 11.46
C ALA A 275 -26.44 -4.07 11.52
N THR A 276 -27.19 -3.19 10.85
CA THR A 276 -28.64 -3.20 10.79
C THR A 276 -29.14 -3.72 9.44
N ILE A 277 -28.48 -3.41 8.34
CA ILE A 277 -28.75 -3.97 7.02
C ILE A 277 -27.60 -4.92 6.68
N ILE A 278 -27.92 -6.18 6.38
CA ILE A 278 -26.96 -7.21 6.00
C ILE A 278 -27.39 -7.78 4.67
N GLY A 279 -26.48 -7.92 3.72
CA GLY A 279 -26.76 -8.48 2.40
C GLY A 279 -25.48 -9.00 1.76
N GLY A 280 -25.47 -9.11 0.44
CA GLY A 280 -24.32 -9.54 -0.33
C GLY A 280 -24.07 -8.68 -1.55
N CYS A 281 -22.85 -8.70 -2.08
CA CYS A 281 -22.47 -8.06 -3.33
C CYS A 281 -21.93 -9.12 -4.31
N CYS A 282 -20.96 -8.81 -5.15
CA CYS A 282 -20.49 -9.68 -6.22
C CYS A 282 -20.22 -11.13 -5.78
N GLY A 283 -20.69 -12.07 -6.60
CA GLY A 283 -20.56 -13.52 -6.38
C GLY A 283 -21.54 -14.12 -5.38
N THR A 284 -22.30 -13.34 -4.62
CA THR A 284 -23.35 -13.90 -3.76
C THR A 284 -24.54 -14.40 -4.57
N THR A 285 -25.21 -15.41 -4.04
CA THR A 285 -26.34 -16.12 -4.68
C THR A 285 -27.51 -16.15 -3.72
N PRO A 286 -28.72 -16.55 -4.17
CA PRO A 286 -29.85 -16.76 -3.29
C PRO A 286 -29.57 -17.71 -2.11
N GLN A 287 -28.66 -18.69 -2.29
CA GLN A 287 -28.25 -19.58 -1.20
C GLN A 287 -27.50 -18.85 -0.08
N HIS A 288 -26.64 -17.88 -0.41
CA HIS A 288 -25.96 -17.03 0.58
C HIS A 288 -26.96 -16.21 1.37
N ILE A 289 -27.95 -15.60 0.69
CA ILE A 289 -29.02 -14.82 1.34
C ILE A 289 -29.86 -15.72 2.26
N ARG A 290 -30.19 -16.94 1.82
CA ARG A 290 -30.94 -17.91 2.64
C ARG A 290 -30.17 -18.33 3.90
N ALA A 291 -28.86 -18.55 3.79
CA ALA A 291 -28.01 -18.87 4.94
C ALA A 291 -27.98 -17.73 5.97
N MET A 292 -27.87 -16.48 5.49
CA MET A 292 -27.96 -15.30 6.38
C MET A 292 -29.38 -15.15 7.00
N ARG A 293 -30.47 -15.43 6.26
CA ARG A 293 -31.85 -15.40 6.78
C ARG A 293 -32.00 -16.34 7.97
N THR A 294 -31.48 -17.56 7.85
CA THR A 294 -31.54 -18.54 8.94
C THR A 294 -30.96 -17.98 10.24
N VAL A 295 -29.80 -17.30 10.14
CA VAL A 295 -29.14 -16.70 11.31
C VAL A 295 -29.92 -15.52 11.88
N LEU A 296 -30.54 -14.69 11.03
CA LEU A 296 -31.38 -13.59 11.50
C LEU A 296 -32.65 -14.12 12.22
N ASP A 297 -33.30 -15.16 11.70
CA ASP A 297 -34.45 -15.80 12.32
C ASP A 297 -34.12 -16.39 13.70
N GLU A 298 -32.96 -17.04 13.83
CA GLU A 298 -32.47 -17.55 15.11
C GLU A 298 -32.21 -16.41 16.12
N ALA A 299 -31.63 -15.29 15.66
CA ALA A 299 -31.36 -14.12 16.50
C ALA A 299 -32.68 -13.45 16.99
N GLU A 300 -33.72 -13.43 16.16
CA GLU A 300 -35.06 -12.92 16.54
C GLU A 300 -35.73 -13.82 17.59
N LEU A 301 -35.62 -15.16 17.46
CA LEU A 301 -36.24 -16.13 18.38
C LEU A 301 -35.58 -16.14 19.76
N HIS A 302 -34.29 -15.90 19.85
CA HIS A 302 -33.54 -15.99 21.12
C HIS A 302 -33.37 -14.64 21.83
N GLY A 303 -33.92 -13.56 21.28
CA GLY A 303 -33.73 -12.19 21.73
C GLY A 303 -32.23 -11.87 21.69
N VAL A 304 -31.81 -10.87 20.93
CA VAL A 304 -30.43 -10.39 20.97
C VAL A 304 -30.14 -9.94 22.39
N SER A 305 -29.73 -10.88 23.27
CA SER A 305 -29.04 -10.51 24.47
C SER A 305 -27.81 -9.71 23.96
N ARG A 306 -27.80 -8.42 24.26
CA ARG A 306 -26.57 -7.64 24.28
C ARG A 306 -25.69 -8.29 25.36
N THR A 307 -25.18 -9.46 25.06
CA THR A 307 -23.99 -9.95 25.72
C THR A 307 -22.96 -8.92 25.38
N GLN A 308 -22.63 -8.06 26.33
CA GLN A 308 -21.32 -7.49 26.38
C GLN A 308 -20.39 -8.71 26.38
N ILE A 309 -20.05 -9.17 25.18
CA ILE A 309 -18.84 -9.92 25.00
C ILE A 309 -17.80 -8.90 25.44
N SER A 310 -17.34 -9.06 26.69
CA SER A 310 -16.01 -8.62 27.01
C SER A 310 -15.20 -9.31 25.92
N VAL A 311 -14.92 -8.54 24.85
CA VAL A 311 -13.87 -8.89 23.92
C VAL A 311 -12.73 -9.26 24.86
N LEU A 312 -12.47 -10.58 24.98
CA LEU A 312 -11.10 -10.97 25.21
C LEU A 312 -10.42 -10.16 24.12
N ARG A 313 -9.85 -9.04 24.52
CA ARG A 313 -8.94 -8.26 23.72
C ARG A 313 -7.92 -9.28 23.24
N GLY A 314 -8.22 -9.86 22.10
CA GLY A 314 -7.17 -10.36 21.23
C GLY A 314 -6.35 -9.11 21.11
N GLY A 315 -5.26 -9.04 21.88
CA GLY A 315 -4.74 -7.80 22.41
C GLY A 315 -5.04 -6.69 21.46
N ALA A 316 -5.79 -5.67 21.89
CA ALA A 316 -5.81 -4.41 21.17
C ALA A 316 -4.41 -4.32 20.66
N LEU A 317 -4.19 -4.26 19.33
CA LEU A 317 -2.85 -4.11 18.81
C LEU A 317 -2.33 -2.95 19.65
N SER A 318 -1.55 -3.28 20.65
CA SER A 318 -1.18 -2.42 21.77
C SER A 318 -0.80 -1.13 21.09
N GLU A 319 -1.35 0.02 21.54
CA GLU A 319 -0.73 1.30 21.18
C GLU A 319 0.74 1.00 21.19
N ALA A 320 1.40 1.15 20.02
CA ALA A 320 2.74 0.63 19.80
C ALA A 320 3.53 0.94 21.07
N VAL A 321 3.85 -0.09 21.86
CA VAL A 321 4.60 0.13 23.09
C VAL A 321 5.85 0.80 22.58
N PRO A 322 6.16 2.05 22.97
CA PRO A 322 7.43 2.64 22.62
C PRO A 322 8.47 1.58 23.02
N GLY A 323 9.14 0.98 22.03
CA GLY A 323 10.18 0.02 22.33
C GLY A 323 11.06 0.68 23.37
N GLU A 324 11.47 -0.05 24.39
CA GLU A 324 12.48 0.50 25.34
C GLU A 324 13.54 1.17 24.47
N PRO A 325 13.96 2.41 24.76
CA PRO A 325 14.90 3.11 23.92
C PRO A 325 16.12 2.20 23.76
N SER A 326 16.21 1.49 22.63
CA SER A 326 17.35 0.63 22.36
C SER A 326 18.56 1.55 22.29
N ALA A 327 19.67 1.14 22.90
CA ALA A 327 20.92 1.88 22.80
C ALA A 327 21.22 2.19 21.33
N PRO A 328 21.73 3.40 21.00
CA PRO A 328 22.13 3.73 19.65
C PRO A 328 23.15 2.70 19.14
N THR A 329 23.15 2.44 17.83
CA THR A 329 24.17 1.57 17.23
C THR A 329 25.57 2.15 17.47
N GLN A 330 26.61 1.32 17.44
CA GLN A 330 28.00 1.80 17.60
C GLN A 330 28.33 2.81 16.49
N LEU A 331 27.82 2.59 15.25
CA LEU A 331 27.93 3.53 14.15
C LEU A 331 27.28 4.88 14.45
N ALA A 332 26.04 4.87 14.93
CA ALA A 332 25.32 6.08 15.32
C ALA A 332 26.05 6.84 16.46
N GLN A 333 26.55 6.10 17.45
CA GLN A 333 27.31 6.69 18.55
C GLN A 333 28.62 7.32 18.06
N LYS A 334 29.36 6.68 17.15
CA LYS A 334 30.58 7.25 16.58
C LYS A 334 30.32 8.57 15.83
N PHE A 335 29.23 8.63 15.06
CA PHE A 335 28.83 9.88 14.40
C PHE A 335 28.45 10.97 15.41
N ALA A 336 27.71 10.62 16.46
CA ALA A 336 27.36 11.55 17.53
C ALA A 336 28.61 12.08 18.27
N ASP A 337 29.60 11.22 18.50
CA ASP A 337 30.89 11.56 19.10
C ASP A 337 31.84 12.30 18.13
N LYS A 338 31.42 12.54 16.88
CA LYS A 338 32.24 13.12 15.79
C LYS A 338 33.56 12.36 15.54
N LYS A 339 33.55 11.04 15.77
CA LYS A 339 34.69 10.16 15.46
C LYS A 339 34.67 9.78 13.99
N PHE A 340 35.85 9.70 13.37
CA PHE A 340 35.99 9.26 12.01
C PHE A 340 35.63 7.77 11.89
N VAL A 341 34.69 7.43 10.97
CA VAL A 341 34.22 6.06 10.77
C VAL A 341 34.99 5.39 9.64
N ILE A 342 35.43 4.16 9.85
CA ILE A 342 36.14 3.34 8.88
C ILE A 342 35.27 2.14 8.52
N ALA A 343 34.73 2.17 7.30
CA ALA A 343 33.82 1.15 6.77
C ALA A 343 34.45 0.41 5.57
N VAL A 344 34.02 -0.83 5.34
CA VAL A 344 34.46 -1.65 4.21
C VAL A 344 33.27 -2.40 3.60
N GLU A 345 33.29 -2.58 2.27
CA GLU A 345 32.30 -3.37 1.55
C GLU A 345 32.65 -4.86 1.53
N VAL A 346 31.63 -5.68 1.69
CA VAL A 346 31.71 -7.14 1.58
C VAL A 346 30.56 -7.65 0.75
N ASP A 347 30.87 -8.42 -0.27
CA ASP A 347 29.86 -9.09 -1.10
C ASP A 347 29.39 -10.41 -0.49
N PRO A 348 28.08 -10.69 -0.47
CA PRO A 348 27.59 -12.00 -0.12
C PRO A 348 28.08 -13.09 -1.08
N PRO A 349 28.27 -14.34 -0.61
CA PRO A 349 28.70 -15.44 -1.48
C PRO A 349 27.59 -15.82 -2.48
N ARG A 350 27.98 -16.45 -3.59
CA ARG A 350 27.00 -17.01 -4.55
C ARG A 350 26.19 -18.20 -3.99
N GLY A 351 26.78 -18.95 -3.08
CA GLY A 351 26.15 -20.08 -2.40
C GLY A 351 25.74 -19.73 -0.97
N HIS A 352 25.39 -20.75 -0.20
CA HIS A 352 24.95 -20.60 1.20
C HIS A 352 26.09 -20.68 2.24
N ASN A 353 27.33 -20.97 1.84
CA ASN A 353 28.46 -21.05 2.75
C ASN A 353 29.13 -19.67 2.92
N ALA A 354 28.93 -19.07 4.09
CA ALA A 354 29.47 -17.76 4.45
C ALA A 354 30.81 -17.81 5.20
N ASN A 355 31.37 -18.98 5.53
CA ASN A 355 32.51 -19.12 6.43
C ASN A 355 33.71 -18.25 6.03
N ARG A 356 34.08 -18.23 4.74
CA ARG A 356 35.19 -17.42 4.23
C ARG A 356 34.96 -15.92 4.47
N ILE A 357 33.72 -15.47 4.33
CA ILE A 357 33.37 -14.05 4.52
C ILE A 357 33.37 -13.69 6.02
N ILE A 358 32.93 -14.62 6.88
CA ILE A 358 32.96 -14.43 8.32
C ILE A 358 34.41 -14.35 8.83
N GLU A 359 35.32 -15.20 8.32
CA GLU A 359 36.76 -15.11 8.64
C GLU A 359 37.33 -13.76 8.17
N ALA A 360 37.04 -13.33 6.95
CA ALA A 360 37.47 -12.02 6.46
C ALA A 360 36.93 -10.87 7.36
N ALA A 361 35.68 -10.97 7.83
CA ALA A 361 35.12 -9.97 8.73
C ALA A 361 35.85 -9.92 10.08
N ARG A 362 36.34 -11.06 10.60
CA ARG A 362 37.21 -11.08 11.80
C ARG A 362 38.54 -10.37 11.56
N GLU A 363 39.19 -10.64 10.41
CA GLU A 363 40.42 -9.96 10.02
C GLU A 363 40.21 -8.46 9.87
N LEU A 364 39.12 -8.04 9.24
CA LEU A 364 38.75 -6.64 9.08
C LEU A 364 38.52 -5.95 10.43
N LYS A 365 37.88 -6.61 11.38
CA LYS A 365 37.73 -6.10 12.75
C LYS A 365 39.10 -5.88 13.42
N HIS A 366 40.01 -6.86 13.34
CA HIS A 366 41.38 -6.72 13.86
C HIS A 366 42.18 -5.64 13.12
N ALA A 367 41.87 -5.48 11.83
CA ALA A 367 42.46 -4.41 11.01
C ALA A 367 41.88 -3.02 11.34
N GLY A 368 40.92 -2.88 12.27
CA GLY A 368 40.41 -1.61 12.78
C GLY A 368 39.26 -1.01 11.97
N PHE A 369 38.56 -1.80 11.18
CA PHE A 369 37.29 -1.39 10.59
C PHE A 369 36.20 -1.37 11.66
N ASP A 370 35.35 -0.35 11.59
CA ASP A 370 34.27 -0.12 12.55
C ASP A 370 32.99 -0.84 12.16
N VAL A 371 32.75 -0.95 10.85
CA VAL A 371 31.51 -1.46 10.30
C VAL A 371 31.73 -2.09 8.92
N VAL A 372 30.96 -3.14 8.62
CA VAL A 372 30.95 -3.80 7.32
C VAL A 372 29.67 -3.45 6.56
N HIS A 373 29.80 -2.89 5.37
CA HIS A 373 28.70 -2.74 4.44
C HIS A 373 28.48 -4.04 3.68
N ILE A 374 27.26 -4.48 3.59
CA ILE A 374 26.89 -5.71 2.87
C ILE A 374 26.02 -5.35 1.68
N ALA A 375 26.60 -5.50 0.49
CA ALA A 375 25.90 -5.25 -0.75
C ALA A 375 24.78 -6.27 -0.98
N ASP A 376 23.62 -5.83 -1.45
CA ASP A 376 22.53 -6.73 -1.84
C ASP A 376 22.51 -6.88 -3.36
N THR A 377 22.77 -8.09 -3.84
CA THR A 377 22.79 -8.43 -5.27
C THR A 377 23.63 -7.48 -6.14
N PRO A 378 24.90 -7.22 -5.78
CA PRO A 378 25.74 -6.27 -6.50
C PRO A 378 25.86 -6.65 -7.98
N MET A 379 25.78 -5.64 -8.86
CA MET A 379 25.73 -5.79 -10.33
C MET A 379 24.55 -6.69 -10.79
N ALA A 380 23.42 -6.66 -10.08
CA ALA A 380 22.24 -7.49 -10.34
C ALA A 380 22.54 -8.99 -10.50
N ARG A 381 23.52 -9.51 -9.77
CA ARG A 381 23.92 -10.92 -9.80
C ARG A 381 23.37 -11.67 -8.58
N MET A 382 22.99 -12.93 -8.80
CA MET A 382 22.47 -13.79 -7.73
C MET A 382 23.51 -13.98 -6.62
N ARG A 383 23.12 -13.69 -5.39
CA ARG A 383 23.92 -13.83 -4.15
C ARG A 383 23.04 -14.36 -3.02
N MET A 384 23.70 -14.82 -1.94
CA MET A 384 23.04 -15.07 -0.67
C MET A 384 22.35 -13.78 -0.17
N SER A 385 21.23 -13.91 0.54
CA SER A 385 20.53 -12.78 1.14
C SER A 385 21.46 -11.95 2.04
N ALA A 386 21.53 -10.65 1.78
CA ALA A 386 22.43 -9.74 2.49
C ALA A 386 22.10 -9.63 4.00
N TRP A 387 20.82 -9.66 4.39
CA TRP A 387 20.45 -9.61 5.82
C TRP A 387 20.78 -10.91 6.57
N ALA A 388 20.76 -12.07 5.89
CA ALA A 388 21.22 -13.32 6.49
C ALA A 388 22.74 -13.26 6.76
N LEU A 389 23.53 -12.76 5.78
CA LEU A 389 24.97 -12.56 5.96
C LEU A 389 25.27 -11.54 7.06
N ALA A 390 24.51 -10.42 7.12
CA ALA A 390 24.64 -9.41 8.16
C ALA A 390 24.49 -10.01 9.56
N HIS A 391 23.44 -10.81 9.74
CA HIS A 391 23.22 -11.51 11.01
C HIS A 391 24.38 -12.45 11.37
N LEU A 392 24.85 -13.25 10.40
CA LEU A 392 25.95 -14.19 10.66
C LEU A 392 27.25 -13.46 11.04
N ILE A 393 27.61 -12.37 10.35
CA ILE A 393 28.78 -11.56 10.69
C ILE A 393 28.64 -10.95 12.08
N GLN A 394 27.52 -10.31 12.39
CA GLN A 394 27.30 -9.70 13.71
C GLN A 394 27.38 -10.72 14.82
N ARG A 395 26.74 -11.89 14.66
CA ARG A 395 26.73 -12.98 15.64
C ARG A 395 28.14 -13.52 15.92
N ASP A 396 28.91 -13.79 14.86
CA ASP A 396 30.16 -14.54 14.97
C ASP A 396 31.39 -13.66 15.17
N THR A 397 31.29 -12.36 14.87
CA THR A 397 32.42 -11.42 14.97
C THR A 397 32.17 -10.23 15.88
N GLN A 398 30.92 -9.95 16.25
CA GLN A 398 30.52 -8.73 16.98
C GLN A 398 30.90 -7.44 16.25
N LEU A 399 31.07 -7.48 14.93
CA LEU A 399 31.31 -6.32 14.07
C LEU A 399 29.96 -5.84 13.54
N GLU A 400 29.63 -4.57 13.71
CA GLU A 400 28.37 -4.03 13.18
C GLU A 400 28.34 -4.07 11.66
N THR A 401 27.13 -4.14 11.12
CA THR A 401 26.89 -4.17 9.69
C THR A 401 25.98 -3.03 9.25
N VAL A 402 26.20 -2.52 8.04
CA VAL A 402 25.27 -1.68 7.29
C VAL A 402 24.72 -2.52 6.14
N LEU A 403 23.44 -2.80 6.18
CA LEU A 403 22.76 -3.55 5.14
C LEU A 403 22.39 -2.62 3.98
N HIS A 404 22.89 -2.89 2.79
CA HIS A 404 22.38 -2.23 1.58
C HIS A 404 20.98 -2.76 1.27
N PHE A 405 20.03 -1.86 1.19
CA PHE A 405 18.62 -2.20 0.97
C PHE A 405 18.10 -1.51 -0.29
N PRO A 406 18.15 -2.20 -1.46
CA PRO A 406 17.64 -1.66 -2.71
C PRO A 406 16.12 -1.65 -2.76
N THR A 407 15.54 -0.63 -3.41
CA THR A 407 14.10 -0.56 -3.69
C THR A 407 13.72 -1.31 -4.97
N ARG A 408 14.62 -1.45 -5.93
CA ARG A 408 14.38 -2.09 -7.23
C ARG A 408 14.02 -3.56 -7.09
N GLY A 409 13.07 -4.01 -7.90
CA GLY A 409 12.59 -5.40 -7.91
C GLY A 409 11.79 -5.81 -6.66
N ARG A 410 11.31 -4.85 -5.85
CA ARG A 410 10.58 -5.11 -4.61
C ARG A 410 9.26 -4.36 -4.55
N ASN A 411 8.19 -5.06 -4.25
CA ASN A 411 6.92 -4.44 -3.94
C ASN A 411 6.88 -3.95 -2.47
N LEU A 412 5.97 -3.03 -2.18
CA LEU A 412 5.85 -2.38 -0.88
C LEU A 412 5.61 -3.37 0.27
N LEU A 413 4.84 -4.44 0.03
CA LEU A 413 4.58 -5.47 1.03
C LEU A 413 5.87 -6.22 1.40
N ARG A 414 6.66 -6.61 0.37
CA ARG A 414 7.91 -7.34 0.56
C ARG A 414 8.97 -6.48 1.22
N VAL A 415 9.05 -5.20 0.84
CA VAL A 415 9.96 -4.22 1.47
C VAL A 415 9.74 -4.17 2.98
N GLN A 416 8.50 -4.06 3.45
CA GLN A 416 8.20 -4.00 4.89
C GLN A 416 8.51 -5.33 5.60
N GLY A 417 8.11 -6.47 5.00
CA GLY A 417 8.40 -7.79 5.56
C GLY A 417 9.89 -8.06 5.70
N ASP A 418 10.70 -7.70 4.69
CA ASP A 418 12.15 -7.87 4.71
C ASP A 418 12.83 -6.96 5.73
N LEU A 419 12.33 -5.72 5.92
CA LEU A 419 12.83 -4.81 6.96
C LEU A 419 12.52 -5.36 8.37
N LEU A 420 11.31 -5.84 8.61
CA LEU A 420 10.97 -6.46 9.91
C LEU A 420 11.84 -7.70 10.16
N ALA A 421 12.08 -8.53 9.14
CA ALA A 421 12.99 -9.69 9.26
C ALA A 421 14.43 -9.26 9.58
N ALA A 422 14.96 -8.25 8.89
CA ALA A 422 16.29 -7.71 9.15
C ALA A 422 16.40 -7.18 10.60
N HIS A 423 15.36 -6.46 11.07
CA HIS A 423 15.32 -5.96 12.46
C HIS A 423 15.28 -7.10 13.48
N ALA A 424 14.47 -8.14 13.24
CA ALA A 424 14.41 -9.33 14.11
C ALA A 424 15.74 -10.09 14.17
N LEU A 425 16.52 -10.07 13.07
CA LEU A 425 17.88 -10.65 13.01
C LEU A 425 18.96 -9.75 13.63
N GLY A 426 18.60 -8.62 14.23
CA GLY A 426 19.56 -7.73 14.91
C GLY A 426 20.20 -6.68 13.99
N VAL A 427 19.83 -6.60 12.71
CA VAL A 427 20.33 -5.56 11.81
C VAL A 427 19.65 -4.23 12.14
N ARG A 428 20.45 -3.18 12.34
CA ARG A 428 19.97 -1.85 12.74
C ARG A 428 20.39 -0.74 11.78
N ASN A 429 21.54 -0.87 11.11
CA ASN A 429 22.01 0.15 10.18
C ASN A 429 21.66 -0.27 8.74
N LEU A 430 21.07 0.63 8.00
CA LEU A 430 20.65 0.44 6.61
C LEU A 430 21.30 1.47 5.70
N LEU A 431 21.62 1.09 4.47
CA LEU A 431 21.90 2.01 3.36
C LEU A 431 20.81 1.84 2.31
N VAL A 432 19.91 2.82 2.20
CA VAL A 432 18.81 2.80 1.25
C VAL A 432 19.27 3.34 -0.10
N LEU A 433 19.07 2.53 -1.14
CA LEU A 433 19.49 2.85 -2.51
C LEU A 433 18.50 2.32 -3.54
N MET A 434 18.68 2.66 -4.83
CA MET A 434 17.81 2.14 -5.90
C MET A 434 18.12 0.68 -6.22
N GLY A 435 19.37 0.29 -6.26
CA GLY A 435 19.89 -0.99 -6.76
C GLY A 435 20.19 -0.98 -8.27
N ASP A 436 21.01 -1.93 -8.70
CA ASP A 436 21.40 -2.08 -10.09
C ASP A 436 20.25 -2.63 -10.95
N PRO A 437 20.08 -2.17 -12.20
CA PRO A 437 19.05 -2.71 -13.07
C PRO A 437 19.36 -4.16 -13.48
N PRO A 438 18.36 -5.05 -13.60
CA PRO A 438 18.56 -6.46 -14.00
C PRO A 438 19.30 -6.62 -15.33
N SER A 439 19.16 -5.65 -16.23
CA SER A 439 19.81 -5.65 -17.55
C SER A 439 21.34 -5.73 -17.53
N VAL A 440 21.98 -5.39 -16.41
CA VAL A 440 23.46 -5.49 -16.26
C VAL A 440 23.90 -6.79 -15.59
N GLY A 441 22.97 -7.63 -15.15
CA GLY A 441 23.22 -8.83 -14.35
C GLY A 441 23.04 -10.15 -15.09
N ASP A 442 22.97 -11.23 -14.29
CA ASP A 442 22.86 -12.60 -14.80
C ASP A 442 21.43 -12.93 -15.30
N TYR A 443 20.39 -12.12 -14.94
CA TYR A 443 18.97 -12.35 -15.26
C TYR A 443 18.32 -11.06 -15.81
N PRO A 444 18.60 -10.68 -17.07
CA PRO A 444 18.10 -9.42 -17.65
C PRO A 444 16.57 -9.28 -17.69
N GLU A 445 15.88 -10.41 -17.78
CA GLU A 445 14.40 -10.47 -17.78
C GLU A 445 13.78 -10.40 -16.37
N ALA A 446 14.57 -10.37 -15.31
CA ALA A 446 14.01 -10.24 -13.96
C ALA A 446 13.27 -8.91 -13.83
N GLY A 447 12.13 -8.92 -13.11
CA GLY A 447 11.32 -7.73 -12.90
C GLY A 447 12.09 -6.63 -12.16
N ASP A 448 12.09 -5.40 -12.69
CA ASP A 448 12.77 -4.24 -12.11
C ASP A 448 11.82 -3.19 -11.53
N GLN A 449 10.52 -3.46 -11.54
CA GLN A 449 9.49 -2.58 -11.00
C GLN A 449 9.67 -2.40 -9.49
N HIS A 450 9.31 -1.23 -9.00
CA HIS A 450 9.39 -0.88 -7.58
C HIS A 450 8.24 0.06 -7.22
N ASP A 451 7.62 -0.18 -6.07
CA ASP A 451 6.49 0.62 -5.58
C ASP A 451 6.96 1.87 -4.82
N ILE A 452 8.24 1.90 -4.44
CA ILE A 452 8.78 2.97 -3.61
C ILE A 452 10.17 3.39 -4.06
N VAL A 453 10.43 4.68 -4.09
CA VAL A 453 11.76 5.25 -4.37
C VAL A 453 12.59 5.41 -3.09
N PRO A 454 13.93 5.53 -3.13
CA PRO A 454 14.76 5.60 -1.94
C PRO A 454 14.33 6.64 -0.90
N SER A 455 13.98 7.87 -1.29
CA SER A 455 13.50 8.88 -0.34
C SER A 455 12.15 8.53 0.29
N GLY A 456 11.27 7.85 -0.46
CA GLY A 456 10.01 7.31 0.07
C GLY A 456 10.25 6.20 1.08
N LEU A 457 11.23 5.31 0.82
CA LEU A 457 11.60 4.24 1.73
C LEU A 457 12.19 4.78 3.04
N VAL A 458 13.05 5.80 2.99
CA VAL A 458 13.54 6.48 4.20
C VAL A 458 12.36 7.02 5.02
N LYS A 459 11.42 7.72 4.36
CA LYS A 459 10.21 8.26 5.02
C LYS A 459 9.37 7.14 5.66
N LEU A 460 9.19 6.00 4.97
CA LEU A 460 8.46 4.85 5.50
C LEU A 460 9.16 4.29 6.74
N ILE A 461 10.47 4.07 6.70
CA ILE A 461 11.22 3.54 7.85
C ILE A 461 11.14 4.49 9.05
N LYS A 462 11.47 5.76 8.84
CA LYS A 462 11.56 6.75 9.93
C LYS A 462 10.20 7.20 10.44
N GLY A 463 9.23 7.40 9.52
CA GLY A 463 7.89 7.92 9.85
C GLY A 463 6.87 6.85 10.23
N SER A 464 7.09 5.58 9.86
CA SER A 464 6.16 4.48 10.16
C SER A 464 6.83 3.38 10.99
N LEU A 465 7.76 2.60 10.44
CA LEU A 465 8.31 1.44 11.15
C LEU A 465 9.00 1.83 12.46
N ASN A 466 9.82 2.90 12.48
CA ASN A 466 10.45 3.41 13.69
C ASN A 466 9.47 4.09 14.67
N THR A 467 8.20 4.23 14.30
CA THR A 467 7.11 4.70 15.18
C THR A 467 6.16 3.57 15.57
N GLY A 468 6.45 2.32 15.19
CA GLY A 468 5.66 1.15 15.54
C GLY A 468 4.44 0.91 14.65
N LYS A 469 4.43 1.48 13.44
CA LYS A 469 3.35 1.33 12.45
C LYS A 469 3.90 0.85 11.11
N ASP A 470 3.08 0.19 10.33
CA ASP A 470 3.37 -0.08 8.92
C ASP A 470 2.99 1.12 8.01
N SER A 471 3.13 0.96 6.69
CA SER A 471 2.78 2.01 5.71
C SER A 471 1.29 2.35 5.67
N ALA A 472 0.42 1.45 6.13
CA ALA A 472 -1.03 1.65 6.24
C ALA A 472 -1.45 2.25 7.60
N GLY A 473 -0.48 2.55 8.49
CA GLY A 473 -0.75 3.07 9.83
C GLY A 473 -1.14 2.00 10.86
N ILE A 474 -1.10 0.72 10.48
CA ILE A 474 -1.44 -0.40 11.37
C ILE A 474 -0.25 -0.65 12.32
N SER A 475 -0.54 -0.86 13.61
CA SER A 475 0.49 -1.18 14.61
C SER A 475 1.22 -2.49 14.27
N ILE A 476 2.56 -2.45 14.29
CA ILE A 476 3.43 -3.63 14.18
C ILE A 476 3.83 -4.18 15.55
N GLY A 477 3.21 -3.70 16.64
CA GLY A 477 3.52 -4.07 18.02
C GLY A 477 4.63 -3.22 18.62
N THR A 478 5.88 -3.52 18.33
CA THR A 478 7.05 -2.77 18.81
C THR A 478 7.68 -1.97 17.68
N ALA A 479 8.03 -0.71 17.95
CA ALA A 479 8.73 0.14 16.98
C ALA A 479 10.10 -0.45 16.59
N THR A 480 10.47 -0.30 15.32
CA THR A 480 11.85 -0.58 14.90
C THR A 480 12.77 0.58 15.29
N THR A 481 14.09 0.33 15.25
CA THR A 481 15.11 1.31 15.66
C THR A 481 16.19 1.45 14.60
N PHE A 482 15.79 1.55 13.34
CA PHE A 482 16.74 1.66 12.23
C PHE A 482 17.45 3.01 12.20
N HIS A 483 18.77 2.95 12.02
CA HIS A 483 19.64 4.04 11.63
C HIS A 483 19.86 3.98 10.14
N VAL A 484 19.44 5.03 9.40
CA VAL A 484 19.20 4.95 7.95
C VAL A 484 20.14 5.86 7.17
N GLY A 485 21.02 5.26 6.39
CA GLY A 485 21.88 5.92 5.42
C GLY A 485 21.25 6.03 4.03
N VAL A 486 21.75 6.97 3.24
CA VAL A 486 21.36 7.18 1.84
C VAL A 486 22.58 7.35 0.95
N ALA A 487 22.46 6.98 -0.33
CA ALA A 487 23.51 7.25 -1.30
C ALA A 487 23.53 8.73 -1.72
N VAL A 488 24.73 9.31 -1.90
CA VAL A 488 24.95 10.63 -2.49
C VAL A 488 25.93 10.50 -3.67
N ASN A 489 25.68 11.20 -4.78
CA ASN A 489 26.54 11.23 -5.94
C ASN A 489 27.27 12.58 -6.06
N PHE A 490 28.60 12.58 -5.94
CA PHE A 490 29.40 13.77 -6.10
C PHE A 490 29.81 14.08 -7.55
N TYR A 491 29.55 13.16 -8.48
CA TYR A 491 29.84 13.30 -9.91
C TYR A 491 28.55 13.21 -10.75
N PRO A 492 27.47 13.94 -10.40
CA PRO A 492 26.24 13.82 -11.14
C PRO A 492 26.33 14.53 -12.49
N PRO A 493 25.65 14.04 -13.53
CA PRO A 493 25.54 14.77 -14.80
C PRO A 493 24.77 16.10 -14.66
N ASP A 494 23.90 16.22 -13.65
CA ASP A 494 23.17 17.43 -13.29
C ASP A 494 23.30 17.67 -11.77
N LEU A 495 24.19 18.61 -11.44
CA LEU A 495 24.50 18.97 -10.06
C LEU A 495 23.29 19.53 -9.31
N GLU A 496 22.52 20.41 -9.94
CA GLU A 496 21.38 21.08 -9.28
C GLU A 496 20.26 20.08 -8.97
N ARG A 497 20.06 19.11 -9.82
CA ARG A 497 19.12 18.00 -9.61
C ARG A 497 19.57 17.12 -8.45
N GLU A 498 20.84 16.77 -8.38
CA GLU A 498 21.37 15.91 -7.30
C GLU A 498 21.35 16.63 -5.95
N LEU A 499 21.67 17.92 -5.89
CA LEU A 499 21.56 18.74 -4.66
C LEU A 499 20.12 18.69 -4.10
N LYS A 500 19.12 18.87 -4.95
CA LYS A 500 17.70 18.77 -4.56
C LYS A 500 17.31 17.34 -4.14
N THR A 501 17.83 16.33 -4.85
CA THR A 501 17.58 14.92 -4.53
C THR A 501 18.18 14.55 -3.17
N PHE A 502 19.42 14.97 -2.91
CA PHE A 502 20.07 14.76 -1.63
C PHE A 502 19.32 15.49 -0.49
N ARG A 503 18.92 16.74 -0.71
CA ARG A 503 18.08 17.49 0.24
C ARG A 503 16.78 16.74 0.56
N LYS A 504 16.12 16.18 -0.45
CA LYS A 504 14.87 15.40 -0.28
C LYS A 504 15.10 14.15 0.59
N LYS A 505 16.23 13.46 0.42
CA LYS A 505 16.60 12.29 1.25
C LYS A 505 16.82 12.68 2.72
N ILE A 506 17.49 13.81 2.96
CA ILE A 506 17.71 14.35 4.32
C ILE A 506 16.36 14.72 4.98
N LEU A 507 15.50 15.44 4.25
CA LEU A 507 14.17 15.81 4.77
C LEU A 507 13.25 14.60 5.01
N ALA A 508 13.49 13.49 4.34
CA ALA A 508 12.80 12.23 4.61
C ALA A 508 13.24 11.55 5.92
N GLY A 509 14.33 12.02 6.55
CA GLY A 509 14.83 11.54 7.83
C GLY A 509 16.08 10.67 7.75
N ALA A 510 16.89 10.79 6.68
CA ALA A 510 18.18 10.09 6.61
C ALA A 510 19.10 10.53 7.76
N ASP A 511 19.81 9.56 8.36
CA ASP A 511 20.72 9.77 9.49
C ASP A 511 22.19 9.97 9.05
N PHE A 512 22.58 9.42 7.89
CA PHE A 512 23.92 9.58 7.31
C PHE A 512 23.87 9.40 5.78
N ALA A 513 24.97 9.69 5.10
CA ALA A 513 25.10 9.47 3.67
C ALA A 513 26.40 8.74 3.33
N VAL A 514 26.38 7.97 2.22
CA VAL A 514 27.53 7.25 1.67
C VAL A 514 27.67 7.59 0.21
N SER A 515 28.90 7.91 -0.26
CA SER A 515 29.15 8.25 -1.65
C SER A 515 29.61 7.05 -2.51
N GLN A 516 29.56 7.25 -3.82
CA GLN A 516 30.30 6.42 -4.76
C GLN A 516 31.81 6.60 -4.59
N PRO A 517 32.64 5.75 -5.28
CA PRO A 517 34.08 5.91 -5.27
C PRO A 517 34.55 7.31 -5.71
N ILE A 518 35.44 7.90 -4.93
CA ILE A 518 36.02 9.21 -5.16
C ILE A 518 37.49 9.03 -5.47
N PHE A 519 37.96 9.55 -6.62
CA PHE A 519 39.35 9.61 -7.03
C PHE A 519 39.87 11.05 -7.10
N ASP A 520 38.95 12.01 -7.33
CA ASP A 520 39.24 13.44 -7.35
C ASP A 520 38.29 14.14 -6.34
N VAL A 521 38.87 14.92 -5.44
CA VAL A 521 38.13 15.56 -4.35
C VAL A 521 37.55 16.92 -4.74
N ALA A 522 37.94 17.49 -5.89
CA ALA A 522 37.44 18.79 -6.33
C ALA A 522 35.93 18.81 -6.55
N PRO A 523 35.29 17.81 -7.18
CA PRO A 523 33.83 17.73 -7.27
C PRO A 523 33.11 17.61 -5.90
N VAL A 524 33.73 16.94 -4.93
CA VAL A 524 33.20 16.84 -3.55
C VAL A 524 33.17 18.23 -2.92
N ARG A 525 34.27 18.99 -2.99
CA ARG A 525 34.33 20.37 -2.48
C ARG A 525 33.28 21.26 -3.12
N LEU A 526 33.13 21.17 -4.44
CA LEU A 526 32.13 21.93 -5.20
C LEU A 526 30.71 21.58 -4.76
N PHE A 527 30.39 20.30 -4.64
CA PHE A 527 29.08 19.82 -4.21
C PHE A 527 28.73 20.33 -2.81
N LEU A 528 29.63 20.16 -1.85
CA LEU A 528 29.41 20.60 -0.46
C LEU A 528 29.27 22.12 -0.36
N GLN A 529 30.06 22.89 -1.12
CA GLN A 529 29.95 24.34 -1.19
C GLN A 529 28.58 24.75 -1.76
N ARG A 530 28.18 24.20 -2.91
CA ARG A 530 26.88 24.52 -3.55
C ARG A 530 25.71 24.12 -2.66
N TYR A 531 25.82 22.98 -1.98
CA TYR A 531 24.78 22.56 -1.04
C TYR A 531 24.66 23.55 0.11
N ARG A 532 25.79 24.00 0.69
CA ARG A 532 25.85 25.00 1.74
C ARG A 532 25.23 26.33 1.31
N ASP A 533 25.56 26.79 0.12
CA ASP A 533 25.08 28.07 -0.43
C ASP A 533 23.54 28.07 -0.62
N GLN A 534 22.96 26.92 -0.96
CA GLN A 534 21.51 26.81 -1.22
C GLN A 534 20.70 26.41 0.00
N PHE A 535 21.23 25.56 0.87
CA PHE A 535 20.43 24.89 1.92
C PHE A 535 21.06 24.98 3.33
N GLY A 536 22.22 25.60 3.48
CA GLY A 536 23.02 25.56 4.70
C GLY A 536 23.88 24.29 4.80
N GLU A 537 24.57 24.12 5.91
CA GLU A 537 25.39 22.92 6.16
C GLU A 537 24.55 21.63 6.05
N ALA A 538 25.17 20.56 5.52
CA ALA A 538 24.53 19.25 5.51
C ALA A 538 24.39 18.74 6.97
N PRO A 539 23.16 18.51 7.46
CA PRO A 539 22.93 18.20 8.89
C PRO A 539 23.25 16.76 9.26
N ILE A 540 23.73 15.95 8.31
CA ILE A 540 24.01 14.52 8.50
C ILE A 540 25.47 14.22 8.13
N PRO A 541 26.12 13.26 8.82
CA PRO A 541 27.48 12.82 8.48
C PRO A 541 27.52 12.18 7.09
N ILE A 542 28.66 12.38 6.40
CA ILE A 542 28.93 11.82 5.09
C ILE A 542 30.14 10.88 5.18
N VAL A 543 30.01 9.70 4.58
CA VAL A 543 31.07 8.70 4.45
C VAL A 543 31.54 8.66 3.00
N GLY A 544 32.79 8.99 2.74
CA GLY A 544 33.37 9.06 1.41
C GLY A 544 33.78 7.67 0.88
N GLY A 545 33.33 7.31 -0.30
CA GLY A 545 33.72 6.07 -0.96
C GLY A 545 35.14 6.12 -1.51
N VAL A 546 35.96 5.09 -1.27
CA VAL A 546 37.31 4.94 -1.79
C VAL A 546 37.46 3.53 -2.37
N LEU A 547 38.02 3.45 -3.58
CA LEU A 547 38.17 2.19 -4.30
C LEU A 547 39.63 2.09 -4.83
N PRO A 548 40.47 1.16 -4.31
CA PRO A 548 41.77 0.90 -4.87
C PRO A 548 41.66 0.04 -6.14
N PRO A 549 42.01 0.57 -7.35
CA PRO A 549 42.05 -0.24 -8.56
C PRO A 549 43.08 -1.37 -8.42
N ALA A 550 42.69 -2.61 -8.74
CA ALA A 550 43.54 -3.78 -8.51
C ALA A 550 44.61 -4.00 -9.59
N SER A 551 44.43 -3.45 -10.78
CA SER A 551 45.31 -3.54 -11.93
C SER A 551 44.93 -2.53 -13.01
N LEU A 552 45.77 -2.30 -14.01
CA LEU A 552 45.44 -1.48 -15.18
C LEU A 552 44.14 -1.96 -15.87
N ARG A 553 44.03 -3.26 -16.15
CA ARG A 553 42.81 -3.83 -16.75
C ARG A 553 41.56 -3.56 -15.93
N ASN A 554 41.66 -3.63 -14.60
CA ASN A 554 40.56 -3.29 -13.72
C ASN A 554 40.24 -1.79 -13.75
N ALA A 555 41.24 -0.92 -13.77
CA ALA A 555 41.05 0.53 -13.89
C ALA A 555 40.35 0.92 -15.21
N GLU A 556 40.79 0.31 -16.33
CA GLU A 556 40.15 0.50 -17.64
C GLU A 556 38.70 0.01 -17.67
N PHE A 557 38.41 -1.14 -17.06
CA PHE A 557 37.04 -1.64 -16.90
C PHE A 557 36.17 -0.67 -16.08
N LEU A 558 36.66 -0.19 -14.94
CA LEU A 558 35.96 0.78 -14.10
C LEU A 558 35.65 2.07 -14.86
N HIS A 559 36.60 2.57 -15.63
CA HIS A 559 36.48 3.81 -16.40
C HIS A 559 35.51 3.69 -17.58
N ASN A 560 35.55 2.58 -18.32
CA ASN A 560 34.84 2.46 -19.60
C ASN A 560 33.47 1.77 -19.48
N GLU A 561 33.27 0.90 -18.48
CA GLU A 561 32.09 0.03 -18.42
C GLU A 561 31.17 0.34 -17.25
N LEU A 562 31.63 1.07 -16.23
CA LEU A 562 30.80 1.41 -15.07
C LEU A 562 30.45 2.92 -15.02
N PRO A 563 29.28 3.33 -15.51
CA PRO A 563 28.90 4.76 -15.62
C PRO A 563 28.87 5.52 -14.28
N SER A 564 28.75 4.79 -13.17
CA SER A 564 28.73 5.36 -11.81
C SER A 564 30.11 5.62 -11.22
N ILE A 565 31.19 5.16 -11.88
CA ILE A 565 32.56 5.30 -11.40
C ILE A 565 33.36 6.15 -12.40
N ILE A 566 33.77 7.32 -11.97
CA ILE A 566 34.57 8.23 -12.78
C ILE A 566 36.02 8.16 -12.31
N LEU A 567 36.83 7.41 -13.06
CA LEU A 567 38.28 7.34 -12.86
C LEU A 567 38.95 8.43 -13.73
N PRO A 568 39.63 9.42 -13.15
CA PRO A 568 40.29 10.48 -13.93
C PRO A 568 41.41 9.96 -14.80
N ASP A 569 41.70 10.63 -15.94
CA ASP A 569 42.75 10.25 -16.87
C ASP A 569 44.11 10.13 -16.20
N TRP A 570 44.44 11.05 -15.27
CA TRP A 570 45.68 10.99 -14.53
C TRP A 570 45.85 9.70 -13.71
N ALA A 571 44.76 9.16 -13.17
CA ALA A 571 44.80 7.90 -12.42
C ALA A 571 45.01 6.71 -13.36
N LEU A 572 44.39 6.72 -14.54
CA LEU A 572 44.64 5.71 -15.59
C LEU A 572 46.06 5.75 -16.07
N ASP A 573 46.63 6.94 -16.29
CA ASP A 573 48.02 7.10 -16.75
C ASP A 573 49.02 6.60 -15.70
N ARG A 574 48.77 6.86 -14.42
CA ARG A 574 49.57 6.29 -13.33
C ARG A 574 49.52 4.77 -13.32
N MET A 575 48.33 4.20 -13.48
CA MET A 575 48.14 2.74 -13.57
C MET A 575 48.86 2.13 -14.79
N ARG A 576 48.92 2.83 -15.93
CA ARG A 576 49.63 2.39 -17.13
C ARG A 576 51.17 2.42 -16.97
N GLN A 577 51.67 3.40 -16.24
CA GLN A 577 53.11 3.57 -16.01
C GLN A 577 53.67 2.68 -14.88
N SER A 578 52.76 2.13 -14.04
CA SER A 578 53.18 1.34 -12.90
C SER A 578 53.52 -0.10 -13.26
N SER A 579 54.63 -0.60 -12.73
CA SER A 579 55.03 -2.01 -12.82
C SER A 579 54.23 -2.89 -11.81
N ASP A 580 53.65 -2.30 -10.78
CA ASP A 580 52.81 -2.98 -9.76
C ASP A 580 51.47 -2.22 -9.61
N GLY A 581 50.51 -2.58 -10.45
CA GLY A 581 49.21 -1.92 -10.48
C GLY A 581 48.45 -2.01 -9.14
N ARG A 582 48.66 -3.07 -8.35
CA ARG A 582 48.02 -3.18 -7.03
C ARG A 582 48.54 -2.11 -6.07
N LYS A 583 49.87 -1.97 -5.97
CA LYS A 583 50.50 -0.95 -5.10
C LYS A 583 50.12 0.45 -5.54
N GLU A 584 50.11 0.70 -6.85
CA GLU A 584 49.72 2.00 -7.38
C GLU A 584 48.27 2.33 -7.08
N GLY A 585 47.34 1.36 -7.26
CA GLY A 585 45.92 1.53 -6.90
C GLY A 585 45.72 1.83 -5.42
N ILE A 586 46.44 1.17 -4.52
CA ILE A 586 46.42 1.48 -3.08
C ILE A 586 46.92 2.90 -2.82
N LYS A 587 48.00 3.32 -3.51
CA LYS A 587 48.57 4.67 -3.35
C LYS A 587 47.57 5.74 -3.82
N ILE A 588 46.92 5.55 -4.96
CA ILE A 588 45.86 6.45 -5.47
C ILE A 588 44.72 6.56 -4.45
N ALA A 589 44.27 5.42 -3.90
CA ALA A 589 43.21 5.39 -2.91
C ALA A 589 43.60 6.07 -1.58
N ARG A 590 44.85 5.94 -1.13
CA ARG A 590 45.37 6.63 0.05
C ARG A 590 45.40 8.15 -0.12
N GLU A 591 45.91 8.62 -1.27
CA GLU A 591 45.97 10.05 -1.61
C GLU A 591 44.56 10.66 -1.59
N ALA A 592 43.57 9.99 -2.22
CA ALA A 592 42.19 10.43 -2.17
C ALA A 592 41.62 10.43 -0.73
N LEU A 593 41.96 9.44 0.08
CA LEU A 593 41.52 9.35 1.46
C LEU A 593 42.10 10.47 2.33
N GLU A 594 43.39 10.79 2.18
CA GLU A 594 44.02 11.88 2.91
C GLU A 594 43.36 13.23 2.67
N GLU A 595 42.94 13.53 1.45
CA GLU A 595 42.22 14.74 1.12
C GLU A 595 40.77 14.71 1.60
N LEU A 596 40.09 13.54 1.51
CA LEU A 596 38.71 13.38 1.89
C LEU A 596 38.46 13.50 3.40
N ARG A 597 39.44 13.07 4.24
CA ARG A 597 39.25 13.06 5.70
C ARG A 597 38.95 14.42 6.31
N GLU A 598 39.25 15.51 5.64
CA GLU A 598 38.95 16.87 6.07
C GLU A 598 37.52 17.31 5.66
N LEU A 599 36.89 16.61 4.75
CA LEU A 599 35.60 16.97 4.14
C LEU A 599 34.44 16.09 4.62
N VAL A 600 34.75 14.87 5.08
CA VAL A 600 33.76 13.85 5.43
C VAL A 600 34.02 13.26 6.82
N GLN A 601 33.03 12.58 7.37
CA GLN A 601 33.09 12.02 8.73
C GLN A 601 33.47 10.53 8.75
N GLY A 602 33.80 9.96 7.62
CA GLY A 602 34.25 8.57 7.52
C GLY A 602 34.65 8.18 6.11
N VAL A 603 35.25 7.00 6.00
CA VAL A 603 35.61 6.36 4.73
C VAL A 603 34.88 5.05 4.54
N TYR A 604 34.50 4.76 3.31
CA TYR A 604 33.92 3.51 2.88
C TYR A 604 34.81 2.90 1.79
N VAL A 605 35.60 1.89 2.16
CA VAL A 605 36.54 1.23 1.25
C VAL A 605 35.84 0.10 0.50
N MET A 606 35.93 0.12 -0.83
CA MET A 606 35.35 -0.89 -1.74
C MET A 606 36.47 -1.77 -2.32
N PRO A 607 36.87 -2.88 -1.66
CA PRO A 607 37.96 -3.74 -2.15
C PRO A 607 37.51 -4.56 -3.34
N MET A 608 38.22 -4.46 -4.45
CA MET A 608 37.93 -5.25 -5.64
C MET A 608 38.28 -6.73 -5.44
N PHE A 609 37.41 -7.63 -5.96
CA PHE A 609 37.62 -9.08 -5.96
C PHE A 609 37.86 -9.71 -4.57
N GLY A 610 37.31 -9.10 -3.51
CA GLY A 610 37.46 -9.59 -2.14
C GLY A 610 38.90 -9.48 -1.60
N ARG A 611 39.67 -8.52 -2.11
CA ARG A 611 41.06 -8.22 -1.65
C ARG A 611 41.03 -7.34 -0.40
N TYR A 612 40.58 -7.91 0.72
CA TYR A 612 40.45 -7.20 2.01
C TYR A 612 41.81 -6.75 2.58
N ASP A 613 42.91 -7.43 2.19
CA ASP A 613 44.28 -7.00 2.45
C ASP A 613 44.57 -5.59 1.89
N SER A 614 44.12 -5.30 0.68
CA SER A 614 44.27 -3.97 0.08
C SER A 614 43.46 -2.91 0.81
N ALA A 615 42.26 -3.24 1.30
CA ALA A 615 41.46 -2.31 2.11
C ALA A 615 42.17 -1.97 3.43
N ALA A 616 42.76 -2.96 4.10
CA ALA A 616 43.51 -2.76 5.34
C ALA A 616 44.74 -1.84 5.12
N GLU A 617 45.46 -2.00 3.98
CA GLU A 617 46.56 -1.11 3.62
C GLU A 617 46.06 0.33 3.35
N VAL A 618 44.91 0.52 2.67
CA VAL A 618 44.39 1.86 2.35
C VAL A 618 44.14 2.68 3.62
N ILE A 619 43.61 2.09 4.68
CA ILE A 619 43.21 2.82 5.90
C ILE A 619 44.37 3.17 6.83
N GLU A 620 45.58 2.70 6.58
CA GLU A 620 46.75 3.01 7.43
C GLU A 620 47.00 4.52 7.60
N VAL A 621 46.60 5.34 6.62
CA VAL A 621 46.78 6.81 6.67
C VAL A 621 45.80 7.54 7.57
N VAL A 622 44.76 6.86 8.06
CA VAL A 622 43.72 7.43 8.96
C VAL A 622 43.64 6.73 10.31
N ARG A 623 44.47 5.75 10.54
CA ARG A 623 44.71 5.08 11.84
C ARG A 623 45.72 5.88 12.64
#